data_2f77511db36a57066a4e9412c6be075b
#
_entry.id   2f77511db36a57066a4e9412c6be075b
#
_cell.length_a   1.000
_cell.length_b   1.000
_cell.length_c   1.000
_cell.angle_alpha   90.00
_cell.angle_beta   90.00
_cell.angle_gamma   90.00
#
_symmetry.space_group_name_H-M   'P 1'
#
loop_
_entity.id
_entity.type
_entity.pdbx_description
1 polymer ?
#
loop_
_entity_poly.entity_id
_entity_poly.type
_entity_poly.pdbx_seq_one_letter_code
_entity_poly.pdbx_strand_id
1 'polypeptide(L)'
;YLDFFAGAGTLNYGHNNPLAKEALLSYISKSGISHALDMATTSKIEFIEEIQNTILKPRQLDYRIQFTGPTGTNAIEAALKLARKVKQRSHIVAFTNAYHGHSLGSLALTGNRYYHDEHYGSRNNVSHFPFDGYLGNFDTSILLEKMLADPSSGLPLPAAIVLETIQGEGGIRVATAGWLQRIAAICRKYDILLIIDDIQVGNGRSGCFFSFEFCGLQPDIICLSKAIGGGMPMALLLIRPECDQWQPGQHTGTFRGNNLAFVAGKALLEYWRNSQFQQDVATKSNVVRSALHAIASEYAEHNWDVRGKGLVWGLDVGCGELASAISKAAFHRGLIVETCGAHDQVVKLLPPLTILESELNQGLQILSDSIEEVVLGTHAKSCSTVNPGVDASNNANVVTSLPITFEATQVLI
;
A
#
# COMPACT_ATOMS: atom_id res chain seq x y z
N TYR A 1 1.73 -12.06 -20.83
CA TYR A 1 1.29 -10.73 -20.42
C TYR A 1 2.44 -10.00 -19.74
N LEU A 2 2.59 -8.71 -20.02
CA LEU A 2 3.38 -7.83 -19.18
C LEU A 2 2.58 -7.48 -17.92
N ASP A 3 3.27 -7.45 -16.76
CA ASP A 3 2.62 -7.26 -15.47
C ASP A 3 2.96 -5.87 -14.89
N PHE A 4 2.00 -4.93 -14.98
CA PHE A 4 2.07 -3.65 -14.27
C PHE A 4 1.16 -3.63 -13.04
N PHE A 5 0.77 -4.79 -12.54
CA PHE A 5 -0.02 -4.97 -11.33
C PHE A 5 0.83 -5.53 -10.16
N ALA A 6 1.77 -6.42 -10.47
CA ALA A 6 2.67 -7.06 -9.52
C ALA A 6 1.94 -7.61 -8.27
N GLY A 7 0.75 -8.24 -8.48
CA GLY A 7 -0.06 -8.77 -7.40
C GLY A 7 -0.40 -7.72 -6.35
N ALA A 8 -0.82 -6.52 -6.75
CA ALA A 8 -1.09 -5.37 -5.89
C ALA A 8 0.13 -4.97 -5.00
N GLY A 9 1.34 -5.13 -5.52
CA GLY A 9 2.59 -4.85 -4.80
C GLY A 9 3.17 -6.01 -4.00
N THR A 10 2.62 -7.21 -4.12
CA THR A 10 3.18 -8.43 -3.50
C THR A 10 4.41 -8.93 -4.24
N LEU A 11 4.46 -8.71 -5.55
CA LEU A 11 5.51 -9.20 -6.45
C LEU A 11 6.46 -8.07 -6.89
N ASN A 12 6.92 -7.26 -5.95
CA ASN A 12 7.88 -6.19 -6.24
C ASN A 12 9.14 -6.69 -6.98
N TYR A 13 9.53 -7.92 -6.74
CA TYR A 13 10.72 -8.53 -7.35
C TYR A 13 10.38 -9.42 -8.55
N GLY A 14 9.16 -9.34 -9.06
CA GLY A 14 8.68 -10.11 -10.21
C GLY A 14 8.26 -11.54 -9.87
N HIS A 15 7.59 -12.19 -10.84
CA HIS A 15 7.22 -13.59 -10.75
C HIS A 15 8.47 -14.48 -10.85
N ASN A 16 8.53 -15.52 -10.03
CA ASN A 16 9.61 -16.52 -10.09
C ASN A 16 11.02 -15.92 -10.04
N ASN A 17 11.22 -14.87 -9.22
CA ASN A 17 12.53 -14.26 -9.08
C ASN A 17 13.62 -15.32 -8.83
N PRO A 18 14.72 -15.34 -9.60
CA PRO A 18 15.72 -16.42 -9.52
C PRO A 18 16.29 -16.63 -8.12
N LEU A 19 16.60 -15.55 -7.39
CA LEU A 19 17.16 -15.61 -6.03
C LEU A 19 16.19 -16.33 -5.07
N ALA A 20 14.92 -15.91 -5.07
CA ALA A 20 13.89 -16.52 -4.22
C ALA A 20 13.61 -17.96 -4.63
N LYS A 21 13.50 -18.23 -5.95
CA LYS A 21 13.22 -19.58 -6.48
C LYS A 21 14.31 -20.58 -6.12
N GLU A 22 15.57 -20.24 -6.33
CA GLU A 22 16.72 -21.09 -6.01
C GLU A 22 16.80 -21.36 -4.50
N ALA A 23 16.63 -20.34 -3.68
CA ALA A 23 16.62 -20.48 -2.23
C ALA A 23 15.49 -21.41 -1.75
N LEU A 24 14.28 -21.26 -2.28
CA LEU A 24 13.13 -22.10 -1.96
C LEU A 24 13.36 -23.56 -2.39
N LEU A 25 13.80 -23.80 -3.62
CA LEU A 25 14.09 -25.15 -4.11
C LEU A 25 15.16 -25.84 -3.26
N SER A 26 16.24 -25.11 -2.92
CA SER A 26 17.29 -25.63 -2.03
C SER A 26 16.75 -25.97 -0.64
N TYR A 27 15.90 -25.11 -0.06
CA TYR A 27 15.33 -25.34 1.27
C TYR A 27 14.40 -26.56 1.29
N ILE A 28 13.52 -26.68 0.30
CA ILE A 28 12.59 -27.80 0.18
C ILE A 28 13.35 -29.12 -0.06
N SER A 29 14.34 -29.13 -0.96
CA SER A 29 15.12 -30.33 -1.28
C SER A 29 15.93 -30.89 -0.09
N LYS A 30 16.28 -30.01 0.86
CA LYS A 30 16.94 -30.39 2.12
C LYS A 30 15.96 -30.75 3.23
N SER A 31 14.68 -30.91 2.93
CA SER A 31 13.63 -31.22 3.90
C SER A 31 13.52 -30.18 5.00
N GLY A 32 13.64 -28.88 4.64
CA GLY A 32 13.52 -27.75 5.56
C GLY A 32 12.16 -27.75 6.29
N ILE A 33 12.16 -27.32 7.54
CA ILE A 33 10.96 -27.27 8.39
C ILE A 33 9.95 -26.27 7.80
N SER A 34 8.74 -26.73 7.45
CA SER A 34 7.70 -25.89 6.86
C SER A 34 7.03 -24.98 7.90
N HIS A 35 6.82 -25.48 9.13
CA HIS A 35 6.12 -24.77 10.19
C HIS A 35 6.67 -25.14 11.57
N ALA A 36 6.93 -24.15 12.42
CA ALA A 36 7.48 -24.36 13.74
C ALA A 36 6.79 -23.52 14.84
N LEU A 37 5.63 -22.96 14.56
CA LEU A 37 4.85 -22.12 15.48
C LEU A 37 5.71 -20.99 16.07
N ASP A 38 5.94 -20.99 17.37
CA ASP A 38 6.70 -19.97 18.08
C ASP A 38 8.20 -20.24 18.19
N MET A 39 8.63 -21.44 17.79
CA MET A 39 10.04 -21.80 17.86
C MET A 39 10.89 -21.00 16.86
N ALA A 40 12.11 -20.71 17.26
CA ALA A 40 13.08 -20.08 16.40
C ALA A 40 13.67 -21.14 15.45
N THR A 41 13.27 -21.13 14.20
CA THR A 41 13.91 -21.95 13.15
C THR A 41 15.14 -21.23 12.61
N THR A 42 16.05 -21.98 11.99
CA THR A 42 17.23 -21.41 11.32
C THR A 42 16.80 -20.35 10.28
N SER A 43 15.82 -20.66 9.43
CA SER A 43 15.31 -19.73 8.41
C SER A 43 14.72 -18.45 9.00
N LYS A 44 14.05 -18.53 10.16
CA LYS A 44 13.52 -17.37 10.87
C LYS A 44 14.64 -16.50 11.42
N ILE A 45 15.64 -17.11 12.07
CA ILE A 45 16.79 -16.40 12.61
C ILE A 45 17.56 -15.70 11.49
N GLU A 46 17.87 -16.42 10.42
CA GLU A 46 18.60 -15.89 9.28
C GLU A 46 17.86 -14.71 8.59
N PHE A 47 16.54 -14.79 8.47
CA PHE A 47 15.73 -13.67 7.95
C PHE A 47 15.79 -12.44 8.86
N ILE A 48 15.68 -12.65 10.19
CA ILE A 48 15.77 -11.57 11.18
C ILE A 48 17.15 -10.90 11.11
N GLU A 49 18.20 -11.69 11.09
CA GLU A 49 19.58 -11.19 10.99
C GLU A 49 19.81 -10.41 9.69
N GLU A 50 19.30 -10.92 8.55
CA GLU A 50 19.45 -10.26 7.26
C GLU A 50 18.68 -8.92 7.24
N ILE A 51 17.44 -8.86 7.73
CA ILE A 51 16.69 -7.61 7.77
C ILE A 51 17.35 -6.59 8.72
N GLN A 52 17.89 -7.06 9.85
CA GLN A 52 18.65 -6.19 10.76
C GLN A 52 19.91 -5.63 10.11
N ASN A 53 20.71 -6.49 9.46
CA ASN A 53 22.00 -6.09 8.91
C ASN A 53 21.89 -5.28 7.63
N THR A 54 20.94 -5.63 6.76
CA THR A 54 20.80 -5.02 5.43
C THR A 54 19.85 -3.81 5.43
N ILE A 55 18.83 -3.83 6.29
CA ILE A 55 17.79 -2.78 6.26
C ILE A 55 17.89 -1.84 7.47
N LEU A 56 17.83 -2.39 8.68
CA LEU A 56 17.65 -1.56 9.87
C LEU A 56 18.94 -0.85 10.30
N LYS A 57 20.04 -1.58 10.47
CA LYS A 57 21.32 -1.00 10.92
C LYS A 57 21.87 0.09 10.01
N PRO A 58 21.89 -0.07 8.65
CA PRO A 58 22.38 1.00 7.77
C PRO A 58 21.55 2.28 7.87
N ARG A 59 20.28 2.17 8.28
CA ARG A 59 19.34 3.29 8.49
C ARG A 59 19.32 3.82 9.92
N GLN A 60 20.14 3.26 10.80
CA GLN A 60 20.17 3.60 12.23
C GLN A 60 18.81 3.44 12.91
N LEU A 61 18.06 2.40 12.50
CA LEU A 61 16.74 2.08 13.02
C LEU A 61 16.88 0.92 14.02
N ASP A 62 16.48 1.16 15.28
CA ASP A 62 16.39 0.14 16.31
C ASP A 62 14.91 -0.26 16.51
N TYR A 63 14.53 -1.39 15.91
CA TYR A 63 13.17 -1.91 16.00
C TYR A 63 13.16 -3.38 16.41
N ARG A 64 12.16 -3.75 17.21
CA ARG A 64 11.79 -5.14 17.48
C ARG A 64 10.92 -5.66 16.34
N ILE A 65 11.15 -6.92 15.94
CA ILE A 65 10.38 -7.57 14.87
C ILE A 65 9.33 -8.47 15.50
N GLN A 66 8.06 -8.21 15.19
CA GLN A 66 6.94 -9.07 15.55
C GLN A 66 6.30 -9.65 14.30
N PHE A 67 6.32 -10.96 14.13
CA PHE A 67 5.53 -11.62 13.09
C PHE A 67 4.07 -11.70 13.53
N THR A 68 3.16 -11.41 12.60
CA THR A 68 1.71 -11.46 12.80
C THR A 68 1.10 -12.61 11.98
N GLY A 69 -0.21 -12.76 11.97
CA GLY A 69 -0.89 -13.52 10.93
C GLY A 69 -0.45 -13.02 9.53
N PRO A 70 -0.56 -13.84 8.46
CA PRO A 70 0.23 -13.67 7.23
C PRO A 70 -0.27 -12.57 6.28
N THR A 71 -1.22 -11.74 6.68
CA THR A 71 -1.81 -10.71 5.82
C THR A 71 -1.57 -9.30 6.35
N GLY A 72 -1.62 -8.30 5.47
CA GLY A 72 -1.47 -6.90 5.84
C GLY A 72 -2.48 -6.46 6.89
N THR A 73 -3.74 -6.88 6.76
CA THR A 73 -4.77 -6.58 7.76
C THR A 73 -4.41 -7.12 9.15
N ASN A 74 -3.73 -8.27 9.25
CA ASN A 74 -3.27 -8.80 10.53
C ASN A 74 -2.17 -7.92 11.16
N ALA A 75 -1.29 -7.34 10.33
CA ALA A 75 -0.30 -6.38 10.82
C ALA A 75 -0.99 -5.13 11.39
N ILE A 76 -1.95 -4.57 10.68
CA ILE A 76 -2.72 -3.41 11.13
C ILE A 76 -3.46 -3.73 12.45
N GLU A 77 -4.18 -4.85 12.54
CA GLU A 77 -4.87 -5.25 13.78
C GLU A 77 -3.92 -5.39 14.97
N ALA A 78 -2.74 -5.96 14.74
CA ALA A 78 -1.71 -6.07 15.77
C ALA A 78 -1.19 -4.69 16.21
N ALA A 79 -0.93 -3.80 15.25
CA ALA A 79 -0.48 -2.43 15.52
C ALA A 79 -1.51 -1.63 16.31
N LEU A 80 -2.80 -1.69 15.94
CA LEU A 80 -3.90 -1.03 16.66
C LEU A 80 -4.02 -1.53 18.09
N LYS A 81 -3.99 -2.85 18.25
CA LYS A 81 -4.09 -3.49 19.58
C LYS A 81 -2.91 -3.10 20.47
N LEU A 82 -1.68 -3.07 19.89
CA LEU A 82 -0.48 -2.63 20.61
C LEU A 82 -0.56 -1.16 21.00
N ALA A 83 -0.92 -0.29 20.08
CA ALA A 83 -1.03 1.15 20.35
C ALA A 83 -2.01 1.46 21.50
N ARG A 84 -3.18 0.83 21.47
CA ARG A 84 -4.18 0.95 22.53
C ARG A 84 -3.65 0.48 23.88
N LYS A 85 -2.90 -0.63 23.87
CA LYS A 85 -2.25 -1.16 25.09
C LYS A 85 -1.18 -0.19 25.63
N VAL A 86 -0.29 0.28 24.77
CA VAL A 86 0.82 1.18 25.17
C VAL A 86 0.29 2.51 25.72
N LYS A 87 -0.68 3.10 25.02
CA LYS A 87 -1.21 4.41 25.41
C LYS A 87 -2.39 4.38 26.36
N GLN A 88 -2.95 3.22 26.68
CA GLN A 88 -4.15 3.08 27.51
C GLN A 88 -5.31 3.97 27.01
N ARG A 89 -5.43 4.08 25.70
CA ARG A 89 -6.43 4.87 24.96
C ARG A 89 -7.04 4.00 23.89
N SER A 90 -8.32 4.16 23.59
CA SER A 90 -9.01 3.33 22.59
C SER A 90 -9.07 3.98 21.22
N HIS A 91 -9.00 5.33 21.15
CA HIS A 91 -9.24 6.09 19.93
C HIS A 91 -8.04 6.05 18.96
N ILE A 92 -8.34 6.03 17.67
CA ILE A 92 -7.36 6.02 16.57
C ILE A 92 -7.77 7.11 15.57
N VAL A 93 -6.80 7.78 15.00
CA VAL A 93 -6.99 8.69 13.86
C VAL A 93 -6.49 7.99 12.59
N ALA A 94 -7.34 8.02 11.56
CA ALA A 94 -7.03 7.63 10.19
C ALA A 94 -7.33 8.80 9.23
N PHE A 95 -7.15 8.60 7.91
CA PHE A 95 -7.33 9.67 6.94
C PHE A 95 -8.35 9.32 5.85
N THR A 96 -8.88 10.35 5.18
CA THR A 96 -9.70 10.16 3.99
C THR A 96 -8.92 9.39 2.92
N ASN A 97 -9.61 8.60 2.11
CA ASN A 97 -9.05 7.75 1.06
C ASN A 97 -8.10 6.63 1.55
N ALA A 98 -7.91 6.45 2.86
CA ALA A 98 -7.06 5.39 3.39
C ALA A 98 -7.61 3.99 3.07
N TYR A 99 -6.67 3.04 2.89
CA TYR A 99 -6.98 1.62 2.79
C TYR A 99 -6.03 0.81 3.68
N HIS A 100 -6.59 0.17 4.71
CA HIS A 100 -5.80 -0.58 5.69
C HIS A 100 -6.21 -2.05 5.82
N GLY A 101 -7.16 -2.49 5.01
CA GLY A 101 -7.62 -3.89 4.97
C GLY A 101 -9.09 -4.06 5.34
N HIS A 102 -9.52 -5.34 5.43
CA HIS A 102 -10.93 -5.73 5.53
C HIS A 102 -11.32 -6.47 6.81
N SER A 103 -10.40 -6.77 7.74
CA SER A 103 -10.80 -7.19 9.09
C SER A 103 -11.38 -6.00 9.85
N LEU A 104 -12.27 -6.23 10.80
CA LEU A 104 -13.13 -5.18 11.35
C LEU A 104 -12.36 -3.97 11.92
N GLY A 105 -11.24 -4.19 12.60
CA GLY A 105 -10.41 -3.09 13.12
C GLY A 105 -9.70 -2.31 12.03
N SER A 106 -9.12 -2.99 11.03
CA SER A 106 -8.47 -2.34 9.89
C SER A 106 -9.50 -1.72 8.93
N LEU A 107 -10.67 -2.38 8.77
CA LEU A 107 -11.77 -1.83 8.00
C LEU A 107 -12.29 -0.52 8.60
N ALA A 108 -12.30 -0.40 9.91
CA ALA A 108 -12.68 0.85 10.58
C ALA A 108 -11.78 2.04 10.20
N LEU A 109 -10.52 1.78 9.78
CA LEU A 109 -9.56 2.80 9.29
C LEU A 109 -9.68 3.05 7.78
N THR A 110 -10.25 2.11 7.02
CA THR A 110 -10.41 2.22 5.57
C THR A 110 -11.49 3.25 5.25
N GLY A 111 -11.16 4.25 4.42
CA GLY A 111 -12.01 5.42 4.21
C GLY A 111 -13.14 5.23 3.21
N ASN A 112 -12.95 4.38 2.19
CA ASN A 112 -13.94 4.21 1.12
C ASN A 112 -15.17 3.47 1.62
N ARG A 113 -16.32 4.15 1.60
CA ARG A 113 -17.61 3.60 2.05
C ARG A 113 -18.09 2.38 1.25
N TYR A 114 -17.58 2.15 0.05
CA TYR A 114 -17.88 0.96 -0.74
C TYR A 114 -17.58 -0.34 0.00
N TYR A 115 -16.54 -0.35 0.85
CA TYR A 115 -16.15 -1.52 1.63
C TYR A 115 -16.94 -1.67 2.95
N HIS A 116 -17.83 -0.73 3.26
CA HIS A 116 -18.59 -0.72 4.51
C HIS A 116 -20.02 -1.12 4.30
N ASP A 117 -20.56 -1.88 5.25
CA ASP A 117 -21.97 -2.22 5.37
C ASP A 117 -22.43 -1.94 6.80
N GLU A 118 -23.67 -1.53 6.99
CA GLU A 118 -24.23 -1.23 8.32
C GLU A 118 -24.27 -2.46 9.24
N HIS A 119 -24.27 -3.66 8.66
CA HIS A 119 -24.30 -4.93 9.38
C HIS A 119 -22.90 -5.42 9.85
N TYR A 120 -21.80 -4.79 9.39
CA TYR A 120 -20.42 -5.20 9.76
C TYR A 120 -20.04 -4.78 11.19
N GLY A 121 -20.96 -4.16 11.93
CA GLY A 121 -20.72 -3.70 13.28
C GLY A 121 -20.15 -2.29 13.35
N SER A 122 -19.83 -1.89 14.58
CA SER A 122 -19.48 -0.51 14.86
C SER A 122 -18.04 -0.17 14.47
N ARG A 123 -17.85 0.97 13.81
CA ARG A 123 -16.55 1.61 13.56
C ARG A 123 -16.14 2.54 14.71
N ASN A 124 -16.54 2.21 15.92
CA ASN A 124 -16.27 3.03 17.10
C ASN A 124 -14.77 3.23 17.33
N ASN A 125 -14.44 4.36 17.96
CA ASN A 125 -13.08 4.74 18.31
C ASN A 125 -12.15 4.99 17.11
N VAL A 126 -12.67 5.40 15.95
CA VAL A 126 -11.89 5.89 14.82
C VAL A 126 -12.46 7.21 14.33
N SER A 127 -11.59 8.20 14.10
CA SER A 127 -11.92 9.45 13.40
C SER A 127 -11.08 9.57 12.15
N HIS A 128 -11.75 9.92 11.03
CA HIS A 128 -11.07 10.19 9.76
C HIS A 128 -10.86 11.69 9.62
N PHE A 129 -9.61 12.08 9.34
CA PHE A 129 -9.22 13.44 9.02
C PHE A 129 -8.90 13.58 7.53
N PRO A 130 -8.99 14.79 6.97
CA PRO A 130 -8.56 15.01 5.61
C PRO A 130 -7.07 14.71 5.44
N PHE A 131 -6.73 13.87 4.43
CA PHE A 131 -5.34 13.61 4.04
C PHE A 131 -4.71 14.85 3.39
N ASP A 132 -3.40 14.84 3.20
CA ASP A 132 -2.68 15.92 2.49
C ASP A 132 -3.27 16.15 1.09
N GLY A 133 -3.51 17.40 0.74
CA GLY A 133 -4.12 17.78 -0.53
C GLY A 133 -5.63 17.54 -0.67
N TYR A 134 -6.30 16.90 0.32
CA TYR A 134 -7.75 16.64 0.25
C TYR A 134 -8.60 17.93 0.23
N LEU A 135 -8.14 18.98 0.90
CA LEU A 135 -8.75 20.30 0.89
C LEU A 135 -7.98 21.30 0.00
N GLY A 136 -7.43 20.83 -1.11
CA GLY A 136 -6.61 21.62 -2.00
C GLY A 136 -5.32 22.09 -1.33
N ASN A 137 -5.01 23.39 -1.37
CA ASN A 137 -3.77 23.93 -0.80
C ASN A 137 -3.82 24.14 0.72
N PHE A 138 -4.93 23.79 1.39
CA PHE A 138 -5.04 23.90 2.83
C PHE A 138 -4.26 22.78 3.52
N ASP A 139 -3.38 23.15 4.45
CA ASP A 139 -2.65 22.20 5.28
C ASP A 139 -3.56 21.55 6.31
N THR A 140 -4.00 20.33 6.02
CA THR A 140 -4.96 19.60 6.84
C THR A 140 -4.43 19.20 8.21
N SER A 141 -3.11 19.18 8.41
CA SER A 141 -2.50 18.91 9.71
C SER A 141 -2.84 20.00 10.76
N ILE A 142 -3.08 21.24 10.30
CA ILE A 142 -3.51 22.35 11.15
C ILE A 142 -4.88 22.08 11.79
N LEU A 143 -5.81 21.50 11.02
CA LEU A 143 -7.12 21.11 11.53
C LEU A 143 -7.00 20.05 12.62
N LEU A 144 -6.20 19.02 12.37
CA LEU A 144 -5.96 17.95 13.35
C LEU A 144 -5.35 18.51 14.63
N GLU A 145 -4.31 19.34 14.52
CA GLU A 145 -3.66 19.92 15.70
C GLU A 145 -4.61 20.84 16.49
N LYS A 146 -5.41 21.65 15.79
CA LYS A 146 -6.40 22.51 16.43
C LYS A 146 -7.43 21.70 17.21
N MET A 147 -7.93 20.59 16.64
CA MET A 147 -8.90 19.74 17.32
C MET A 147 -8.29 18.99 18.52
N LEU A 148 -7.03 18.56 18.45
CA LEU A 148 -6.33 17.97 19.58
C LEU A 148 -6.05 18.95 20.71
N ALA A 149 -5.86 20.21 20.38
CA ALA A 149 -5.62 21.28 21.36
C ALA A 149 -6.89 21.78 22.05
N ASP A 150 -8.05 21.61 21.44
CA ASP A 150 -9.33 22.12 21.92
C ASP A 150 -10.08 21.04 22.72
N PRO A 151 -10.22 21.18 24.05
CA PRO A 151 -10.97 20.22 24.87
C PRO A 151 -12.46 20.13 24.51
N SER A 152 -12.98 21.10 23.76
CA SER A 152 -14.38 21.14 23.30
C SER A 152 -14.56 20.65 21.85
N SER A 153 -13.52 20.14 21.22
CA SER A 153 -13.57 19.63 19.84
C SER A 153 -14.37 18.34 19.67
N GLY A 154 -14.59 17.60 20.75
CA GLY A 154 -15.20 16.27 20.72
C GLY A 154 -14.26 15.17 20.25
N LEU A 155 -13.00 15.46 19.90
CA LEU A 155 -12.01 14.48 19.52
C LEU A 155 -11.32 13.90 20.77
N PRO A 156 -11.53 12.61 21.11
CA PRO A 156 -10.77 11.98 22.17
C PRO A 156 -9.28 11.92 21.83
N LEU A 157 -8.40 12.10 22.82
CA LEU A 157 -6.97 11.97 22.62
C LEU A 157 -6.63 10.55 22.11
N PRO A 158 -6.13 10.38 20.89
CA PRO A 158 -5.96 9.06 20.30
C PRO A 158 -4.75 8.31 20.87
N ALA A 159 -4.78 6.99 20.76
CA ALA A 159 -3.63 6.12 21.02
C ALA A 159 -2.61 6.21 19.88
N ALA A 160 -3.09 6.31 18.65
CA ALA A 160 -2.25 6.38 17.46
C ALA A 160 -2.90 7.18 16.32
N ILE A 161 -2.04 7.68 15.45
CA ILE A 161 -2.36 8.13 14.10
C ILE A 161 -1.81 7.07 13.15
N VAL A 162 -2.66 6.55 12.25
CA VAL A 162 -2.30 5.55 11.24
C VAL A 162 -2.40 6.17 9.86
N LEU A 163 -1.36 6.01 9.04
CA LEU A 163 -1.36 6.55 7.68
C LEU A 163 -0.47 5.74 6.73
N GLU A 164 -0.81 5.83 5.45
CA GLU A 164 0.05 5.50 4.31
C GLU A 164 0.76 6.79 3.87
N THR A 165 2.07 6.75 3.58
CA THR A 165 2.77 7.94 3.03
C THR A 165 2.37 8.21 1.58
N ILE A 166 1.94 7.17 0.89
CA ILE A 166 1.31 7.19 -0.43
C ILE A 166 0.08 6.29 -0.33
N GLN A 167 -1.08 6.86 -0.47
CA GLN A 167 -2.34 6.11 -0.45
C GLN A 167 -2.52 5.35 -1.77
N GLY A 168 -2.20 4.06 -1.77
CA GLY A 168 -2.22 3.24 -2.98
C GLY A 168 -3.63 3.08 -3.54
N GLU A 169 -4.49 2.41 -2.80
CA GLU A 169 -5.90 2.18 -3.20
C GLU A 169 -6.72 3.48 -3.19
N GLY A 170 -6.31 4.47 -2.42
CA GLY A 170 -6.93 5.80 -2.37
C GLY A 170 -6.69 6.67 -3.61
N GLY A 171 -6.00 6.16 -4.64
CA GLY A 171 -5.78 6.85 -5.93
C GLY A 171 -4.37 7.44 -6.09
N ILE A 172 -3.36 6.76 -5.57
CA ILE A 172 -1.94 7.14 -5.64
C ILE A 172 -1.71 8.58 -5.12
N ARG A 173 -2.24 8.86 -3.93
CA ARG A 173 -2.10 10.18 -3.31
C ARG A 173 -0.81 10.23 -2.49
N VAL A 174 0.16 11.02 -2.95
CA VAL A 174 1.48 11.16 -2.33
C VAL A 174 1.45 12.30 -1.33
N ALA A 175 1.68 12.03 -0.04
CA ALA A 175 1.80 13.07 0.96
C ALA A 175 3.12 13.83 0.80
N THR A 176 3.08 15.15 1.06
CA THR A 176 4.28 15.99 1.08
C THR A 176 5.15 15.72 2.31
N ALA A 177 6.46 15.86 2.17
CA ALA A 177 7.38 15.70 3.29
C ALA A 177 7.04 16.65 4.46
N GLY A 178 6.65 17.90 4.14
CA GLY A 178 6.28 18.89 5.16
C GLY A 178 5.05 18.49 5.97
N TRP A 179 4.01 17.97 5.32
CA TRP A 179 2.81 17.48 5.99
C TRP A 179 3.12 16.28 6.90
N LEU A 180 3.85 15.29 6.38
CA LEU A 180 4.26 14.11 7.15
C LEU A 180 5.10 14.47 8.38
N GLN A 181 6.04 15.41 8.23
CA GLN A 181 6.85 15.91 9.35
C GLN A 181 6.01 16.64 10.41
N ARG A 182 4.98 17.39 10.00
CA ARG A 182 4.03 18.04 10.93
C ARG A 182 3.18 16.99 11.66
N ILE A 183 2.66 15.98 10.97
CA ILE A 183 1.95 14.87 11.63
C ILE A 183 2.84 14.19 12.68
N ALA A 184 4.10 13.90 12.35
CA ALA A 184 5.04 13.33 13.32
C ALA A 184 5.33 14.28 14.50
N ALA A 185 5.40 15.58 14.27
CA ALA A 185 5.55 16.58 15.34
C ALA A 185 4.32 16.62 16.25
N ILE A 186 3.11 16.56 15.68
CA ILE A 186 1.84 16.45 16.42
C ILE A 186 1.82 15.19 17.28
N CYS A 187 2.20 14.03 16.71
CA CYS A 187 2.28 12.78 17.47
C CYS A 187 3.18 12.92 18.70
N ARG A 188 4.38 13.48 18.54
CA ARG A 188 5.31 13.73 19.67
C ARG A 188 4.73 14.70 20.70
N LYS A 189 4.14 15.81 20.25
CA LYS A 189 3.58 16.86 21.10
C LYS A 189 2.46 16.35 22.01
N TYR A 190 1.59 15.49 21.49
CA TYR A 190 0.41 15.00 22.20
C TYR A 190 0.56 13.55 22.73
N ASP A 191 1.78 13.02 22.71
CA ASP A 191 2.07 11.64 23.15
C ASP A 191 1.18 10.59 22.47
N ILE A 192 1.10 10.66 21.13
CA ILE A 192 0.34 9.78 20.24
C ILE A 192 1.35 8.94 19.45
N LEU A 193 1.09 7.64 19.25
CA LEU A 193 1.95 6.80 18.43
C LEU A 193 1.73 7.09 16.93
N LEU A 194 2.82 7.16 16.18
CA LEU A 194 2.79 7.22 14.72
C LEU A 194 2.96 5.82 14.16
N ILE A 195 1.92 5.33 13.47
CA ILE A 195 1.93 4.05 12.77
C ILE A 195 1.95 4.31 11.26
N ILE A 196 2.98 3.80 10.58
CA ILE A 196 3.05 3.85 9.12
C ILE A 196 2.64 2.49 8.55
N ASP A 197 1.61 2.52 7.72
CA ASP A 197 1.23 1.40 6.87
C ASP A 197 2.10 1.40 5.61
N ASP A 198 3.13 0.59 5.64
CA ASP A 198 4.12 0.47 4.56
C ASP A 198 3.94 -0.85 3.78
N ILE A 199 2.74 -1.41 3.84
CA ILE A 199 2.40 -2.73 3.28
C ILE A 199 2.50 -2.73 1.76
N GLN A 200 1.94 -1.73 1.08
CA GLN A 200 1.94 -1.68 -0.38
C GLN A 200 3.10 -0.85 -0.94
N VAL A 201 3.44 0.25 -0.30
CA VAL A 201 4.37 1.25 -0.85
C VAL A 201 5.78 1.17 -0.27
N GLY A 202 5.99 0.32 0.73
CA GLY A 202 7.30 -0.08 1.21
C GLY A 202 8.01 -1.12 0.33
N ASN A 203 9.04 -1.73 0.87
CA ASN A 203 9.86 -2.74 0.18
C ASN A 203 10.34 -2.28 -1.21
N GLY A 204 10.72 -1.01 -1.34
CA GLY A 204 11.28 -0.42 -2.53
C GLY A 204 10.28 0.22 -3.50
N ARG A 205 8.98 -0.03 -3.34
CA ARG A 205 7.96 0.46 -4.26
C ARG A 205 7.98 1.98 -4.43
N SER A 206 8.17 2.72 -3.36
CA SER A 206 8.27 4.19 -3.35
C SER A 206 9.65 4.76 -3.75
N GLY A 207 10.61 3.89 -4.12
CA GLY A 207 11.98 4.27 -4.48
C GLY A 207 13.00 4.07 -3.36
N CYS A 208 12.56 3.96 -2.10
CA CYS A 208 13.37 3.60 -0.93
C CYS A 208 12.80 2.33 -0.30
N PHE A 209 13.56 1.65 0.58
CA PHE A 209 13.04 0.46 1.25
C PHE A 209 11.79 0.78 2.06
N PHE A 210 11.83 1.82 2.88
CA PHE A 210 10.66 2.36 3.56
C PHE A 210 10.14 3.61 2.84
N SER A 211 8.83 3.70 2.68
CA SER A 211 8.21 4.80 1.97
C SER A 211 8.41 6.16 2.64
N PHE A 212 8.71 6.19 3.92
CA PHE A 212 8.90 7.40 4.73
C PHE A 212 10.35 7.92 4.77
N GLU A 213 11.32 7.23 4.18
CA GLU A 213 12.74 7.63 4.22
C GLU A 213 12.95 9.03 3.63
N PHE A 214 12.19 9.39 2.58
CA PHE A 214 12.36 10.68 1.89
C PHE A 214 12.03 11.90 2.78
N CYS A 215 11.29 11.73 3.85
CA CYS A 215 10.90 12.79 4.78
C CYS A 215 11.56 12.67 6.17
N GLY A 216 12.45 11.69 6.34
CA GLY A 216 13.23 11.53 7.56
C GLY A 216 12.41 11.17 8.80
N LEU A 217 11.28 10.50 8.64
CA LEU A 217 10.47 10.07 9.78
C LEU A 217 11.10 8.91 10.53
N GLN A 218 10.73 8.82 11.80
CA GLN A 218 11.01 7.67 12.67
C GLN A 218 9.70 7.24 13.33
N PRO A 219 8.88 6.43 12.65
CA PRO A 219 7.61 5.96 13.18
C PRO A 219 7.77 5.13 14.46
N ASP A 220 6.72 5.03 15.27
CA ASP A 220 6.74 4.16 16.45
C ASP A 220 6.48 2.71 16.07
N ILE A 221 5.63 2.49 15.06
CA ILE A 221 5.32 1.17 14.52
C ILE A 221 5.26 1.25 12.99
N ILE A 222 5.85 0.27 12.31
CA ILE A 222 5.79 0.14 10.86
C ILE A 222 5.14 -1.22 10.54
N CYS A 223 4.11 -1.20 9.70
CA CYS A 223 3.43 -2.40 9.22
C CYS A 223 4.01 -2.82 7.87
N LEU A 224 4.49 -4.05 7.75
CA LEU A 224 5.01 -4.63 6.52
C LEU A 224 4.28 -5.94 6.19
N SER A 225 4.02 -6.16 4.91
CA SER A 225 3.47 -7.40 4.36
C SER A 225 3.80 -7.48 2.86
N LYS A 226 3.00 -8.19 2.07
CA LYS A 226 3.17 -8.27 0.61
C LYS A 226 4.60 -8.67 0.21
N ALA A 227 5.35 -7.76 -0.40
CA ALA A 227 6.66 -8.05 -0.97
C ALA A 227 7.73 -8.51 0.04
N ILE A 228 7.56 -8.25 1.34
CA ILE A 228 8.53 -8.69 2.36
C ILE A 228 8.65 -10.22 2.43
N GLY A 229 7.58 -10.94 2.08
CA GLY A 229 7.58 -12.41 2.01
C GLY A 229 8.09 -13.00 0.69
N GLY A 230 8.54 -12.17 -0.25
CA GLY A 230 9.01 -12.65 -1.55
C GLY A 230 7.93 -13.34 -2.39
N GLY A 231 6.68 -12.89 -2.29
CA GLY A 231 5.51 -13.50 -2.92
C GLY A 231 4.82 -14.56 -2.05
N MET A 232 5.42 -14.95 -0.91
CA MET A 232 4.82 -15.86 0.06
C MET A 232 4.08 -15.08 1.16
N PRO A 233 2.98 -15.62 1.71
CA PRO A 233 2.21 -14.96 2.77
C PRO A 233 3.06 -14.71 4.01
N MET A 234 3.30 -13.45 4.34
CA MET A 234 3.98 -13.00 5.54
C MET A 234 3.58 -11.56 5.88
N ALA A 235 3.44 -11.26 7.17
CA ALA A 235 3.30 -9.91 7.66
C ALA A 235 4.04 -9.76 9.00
N LEU A 236 4.53 -8.56 9.25
CA LEU A 236 5.25 -8.24 10.47
C LEU A 236 5.10 -6.77 10.86
N LEU A 237 5.35 -6.50 12.13
CA LEU A 237 5.55 -5.15 12.65
C LEU A 237 7.04 -4.94 12.94
N LEU A 238 7.51 -3.73 12.65
CA LEU A 238 8.71 -3.17 13.25
C LEU A 238 8.25 -2.22 14.34
N ILE A 239 8.68 -2.47 15.58
CA ILE A 239 8.17 -1.81 16.77
C ILE A 239 9.34 -1.16 17.50
N ARG A 240 9.25 0.12 17.85
CA ARG A 240 10.24 0.75 18.71
C ARG A 240 10.34 0.00 20.04
N PRO A 241 11.56 -0.19 20.61
CA PRO A 241 11.74 -0.98 21.85
C PRO A 241 10.82 -0.54 22.99
N GLU A 242 10.61 0.75 23.19
CA GLU A 242 9.75 1.30 24.24
C GLU A 242 8.25 1.00 24.03
N CYS A 243 7.86 0.71 22.82
CA CYS A 243 6.49 0.34 22.47
C CYS A 243 6.23 -1.18 22.54
N ASP A 244 7.28 -2.01 22.64
CA ASP A 244 7.13 -3.47 22.74
C ASP A 244 6.72 -3.89 24.14
N GLN A 245 5.45 -3.70 24.48
CA GLN A 245 4.87 -3.96 25.79
C GLN A 245 3.97 -5.21 25.85
N TRP A 246 4.13 -6.10 24.86
CA TRP A 246 3.43 -7.37 24.89
C TRP A 246 3.85 -8.26 26.07
N GLN A 247 2.87 -8.88 26.72
CA GLN A 247 3.16 -10.01 27.58
C GLN A 247 3.03 -11.32 26.78
N PRO A 248 3.71 -12.39 27.17
CA PRO A 248 3.62 -13.68 26.51
C PRO A 248 2.17 -14.11 26.25
N GLY A 249 1.85 -14.49 25.02
CA GLY A 249 0.52 -14.98 24.63
C GLY A 249 -0.53 -13.90 24.36
N GLN A 250 -0.28 -12.61 24.61
CA GLN A 250 -1.29 -11.54 24.41
C GLN A 250 -1.63 -11.29 22.95
N HIS A 251 -0.70 -11.56 22.03
CA HIS A 251 -0.95 -11.52 20.60
C HIS A 251 -0.18 -12.63 19.92
N THR A 252 -0.89 -13.67 19.53
CA THR A 252 -0.33 -14.87 18.89
C THR A 252 -1.22 -15.35 17.75
N GLY A 253 -0.73 -16.27 16.94
CA GLY A 253 -1.45 -16.88 15.83
C GLY A 253 -0.66 -18.03 15.25
N THR A 254 -1.32 -19.14 14.94
CA THR A 254 -0.67 -20.38 14.46
C THR A 254 0.22 -20.14 13.23
N PHE A 255 -0.23 -19.29 12.29
CA PHE A 255 0.50 -19.00 11.06
C PHE A 255 1.29 -17.67 11.10
N ARG A 256 1.68 -17.23 12.30
CA ARG A 256 2.58 -16.09 12.41
C ARG A 256 4.01 -16.48 12.03
N GLY A 257 4.43 -16.03 10.89
CA GLY A 257 5.69 -16.43 10.28
C GLY A 257 5.52 -17.72 9.45
N ASN A 258 6.20 -17.73 8.32
CA ASN A 258 6.17 -18.81 7.34
C ASN A 258 7.61 -19.08 6.92
N ASN A 259 8.12 -20.28 7.16
CA ASN A 259 9.53 -20.58 6.88
C ASN A 259 9.89 -20.42 5.39
N LEU A 260 8.99 -20.73 4.47
CA LEU A 260 9.21 -20.47 3.04
C LEU A 260 9.28 -18.98 2.75
N ALA A 261 8.43 -18.17 3.42
CA ALA A 261 8.48 -16.72 3.30
C ALA A 261 9.78 -16.13 3.90
N PHE A 262 10.29 -16.69 5.00
CA PHE A 262 11.59 -16.28 5.55
C PHE A 262 12.73 -16.56 4.56
N VAL A 263 12.71 -17.74 3.93
CA VAL A 263 13.73 -18.12 2.93
C VAL A 263 13.66 -17.20 1.70
N ALA A 264 12.46 -17.03 1.14
CA ALA A 264 12.28 -16.18 -0.03
C ALA A 264 12.58 -14.69 0.29
N GLY A 265 12.03 -14.17 1.37
CA GLY A 265 12.27 -12.79 1.80
C GLY A 265 13.74 -12.51 2.07
N LYS A 266 14.45 -13.39 2.78
CA LYS A 266 15.90 -13.28 2.99
C LYS A 266 16.66 -13.17 1.67
N ALA A 267 16.36 -14.05 0.71
CA ALA A 267 17.04 -14.05 -0.58
C ALA A 267 16.84 -12.73 -1.34
N LEU A 268 15.66 -12.11 -1.24
CA LEU A 268 15.34 -10.86 -1.92
C LEU A 268 15.94 -9.62 -1.23
N LEU A 269 16.31 -9.70 0.05
CA LEU A 269 17.05 -8.63 0.72
C LEU A 269 18.44 -8.42 0.13
N GLU A 270 18.96 -9.37 -0.66
CA GLU A 270 20.20 -9.24 -1.43
C GLU A 270 20.20 -7.98 -2.32
N TYR A 271 19.07 -7.63 -2.92
CA TYR A 271 18.91 -6.43 -3.76
C TYR A 271 19.23 -5.13 -2.99
N TRP A 272 19.14 -5.14 -1.65
CA TRP A 272 19.31 -3.96 -0.80
C TRP A 272 20.68 -3.84 -0.14
N ARG A 273 21.64 -4.72 -0.45
CA ARG A 273 23.00 -4.68 0.12
C ARG A 273 23.82 -3.49 -0.36
N ASN A 274 23.41 -2.85 -1.44
CA ASN A 274 24.01 -1.64 -1.97
C ASN A 274 22.95 -0.71 -2.58
N SER A 275 23.36 0.46 -3.04
CA SER A 275 22.45 1.47 -3.58
C SER A 275 22.04 1.24 -5.04
N GLN A 276 22.61 0.25 -5.74
CA GLN A 276 22.39 0.06 -7.18
C GLN A 276 20.92 -0.19 -7.49
N PHE A 277 20.27 -1.09 -6.75
CA PHE A 277 18.86 -1.40 -6.97
C PHE A 277 17.94 -0.18 -6.78
N GLN A 278 18.23 0.64 -5.77
CA GLN A 278 17.49 1.89 -5.55
C GLN A 278 17.68 2.88 -6.70
N GLN A 279 18.89 2.97 -7.26
CA GLN A 279 19.18 3.82 -8.42
C GLN A 279 18.46 3.33 -9.67
N ASP A 280 18.43 2.01 -9.90
CA ASP A 280 17.70 1.39 -11.01
C ASP A 280 16.19 1.68 -10.92
N VAL A 281 15.61 1.59 -9.72
CA VAL A 281 14.21 1.96 -9.47
C VAL A 281 13.98 3.44 -9.77
N ALA A 282 14.88 4.32 -9.37
CA ALA A 282 14.77 5.76 -9.63
C ALA A 282 14.83 6.07 -11.14
N THR A 283 15.70 5.39 -11.89
CA THR A 283 15.79 5.52 -13.35
C THR A 283 14.48 5.11 -14.02
N LYS A 284 13.96 3.92 -13.68
CA LYS A 284 12.68 3.42 -14.20
C LYS A 284 11.51 4.33 -13.82
N SER A 285 11.53 4.87 -12.60
CA SER A 285 10.53 5.84 -12.14
C SER A 285 10.47 7.08 -13.05
N ASN A 286 11.62 7.59 -13.47
CA ASN A 286 11.68 8.73 -14.40
C ASN A 286 11.09 8.38 -15.76
N VAL A 287 11.32 7.17 -16.26
CA VAL A 287 10.73 6.69 -17.52
C VAL A 287 9.21 6.68 -17.42
N VAL A 288 8.65 6.05 -16.38
CA VAL A 288 7.18 6.00 -16.16
C VAL A 288 6.60 7.41 -16.03
N ARG A 289 7.23 8.26 -15.21
CA ARG A 289 6.79 9.64 -15.02
C ARG A 289 6.71 10.40 -16.32
N SER A 290 7.78 10.33 -17.13
CA SER A 290 7.84 11.05 -18.42
C SER A 290 6.78 10.55 -19.40
N ALA A 291 6.58 9.24 -19.48
CA ALA A 291 5.56 8.64 -20.35
C ALA A 291 4.14 9.06 -19.93
N LEU A 292 3.80 8.99 -18.66
CA LEU A 292 2.47 9.38 -18.19
C LEU A 292 2.19 10.88 -18.36
N HIS A 293 3.20 11.75 -18.14
CA HIS A 293 3.04 13.18 -18.42
C HIS A 293 2.92 13.46 -19.89
N ALA A 294 3.61 12.74 -20.79
CA ALA A 294 3.44 12.85 -22.23
C ALA A 294 2.00 12.50 -22.63
N ILE A 295 1.48 11.37 -22.14
CA ILE A 295 0.09 10.95 -22.36
C ILE A 295 -0.89 12.03 -21.84
N ALA A 296 -0.74 12.49 -20.60
CA ALA A 296 -1.64 13.51 -20.05
C ALA A 296 -1.58 14.83 -20.82
N SER A 297 -0.43 15.18 -21.40
CA SER A 297 -0.26 16.38 -22.24
C SER A 297 -0.89 16.22 -23.61
N GLU A 298 -0.86 15.03 -24.18
CA GLU A 298 -1.52 14.71 -25.47
C GLU A 298 -3.04 14.86 -25.38
N TYR A 299 -3.61 14.53 -24.20
CA TYR A 299 -5.04 14.64 -23.88
C TYR A 299 -5.33 15.79 -22.92
N ALA A 300 -4.69 16.95 -23.10
CA ALA A 300 -4.76 18.09 -22.18
C ALA A 300 -6.20 18.61 -21.94
N GLU A 301 -7.09 18.46 -22.91
CA GLU A 301 -8.50 18.83 -22.80
C GLU A 301 -9.27 18.04 -21.72
N HIS A 302 -8.79 16.85 -21.35
CA HIS A 302 -9.41 16.01 -20.31
C HIS A 302 -8.95 16.36 -18.90
N ASN A 303 -7.92 17.22 -18.75
CA ASN A 303 -7.34 17.60 -17.44
C ASN A 303 -6.94 16.40 -16.56
N TRP A 304 -6.35 15.39 -17.16
CA TRP A 304 -5.86 14.21 -16.44
C TRP A 304 -4.71 14.57 -15.51
N ASP A 305 -4.68 13.93 -14.33
CA ASP A 305 -3.65 14.17 -13.33
C ASP A 305 -2.72 12.96 -13.17
N VAL A 306 -1.41 13.22 -13.14
CA VAL A 306 -0.36 12.22 -12.98
C VAL A 306 0.26 12.32 -11.61
N ARG A 307 0.16 11.26 -10.83
CA ARG A 307 0.69 11.18 -9.46
C ARG A 307 1.53 9.94 -9.26
N GLY A 308 2.58 10.04 -8.46
CA GLY A 308 3.35 8.85 -8.10
C GLY A 308 4.73 9.15 -7.56
N LYS A 309 5.40 8.09 -7.12
CA LYS A 309 6.78 8.11 -6.61
C LYS A 309 7.37 6.71 -6.69
N GLY A 310 8.67 6.60 -7.03
CA GLY A 310 9.26 5.29 -7.26
C GLY A 310 8.57 4.58 -8.42
N LEU A 311 8.17 3.32 -8.24
CA LEU A 311 7.40 2.57 -9.24
C LEU A 311 5.95 2.31 -8.78
N VAL A 312 5.35 3.31 -8.14
CA VAL A 312 3.90 3.41 -7.89
C VAL A 312 3.40 4.70 -8.53
N TRP A 313 2.68 4.57 -9.65
CA TRP A 313 2.19 5.68 -10.44
C TRP A 313 0.71 5.52 -10.75
N GLY A 314 0.02 6.63 -10.89
CA GLY A 314 -1.38 6.70 -11.27
C GLY A 314 -1.63 7.77 -12.32
N LEU A 315 -2.43 7.44 -13.31
CA LEU A 315 -3.05 8.37 -14.24
C LEU A 315 -4.52 8.51 -13.85
N ASP A 316 -4.88 9.62 -13.22
CA ASP A 316 -6.27 9.93 -12.84
C ASP A 316 -6.98 10.47 -14.09
N VAL A 317 -7.85 9.67 -14.67
CA VAL A 317 -8.64 10.02 -15.85
C VAL A 317 -10.01 10.62 -15.48
N GLY A 318 -10.27 10.84 -14.18
CA GLY A 318 -11.47 11.47 -13.66
C GLY A 318 -12.75 10.63 -13.72
N CYS A 319 -12.72 9.46 -14.34
CA CYS A 319 -13.89 8.62 -14.60
C CYS A 319 -13.53 7.14 -14.46
N GLY A 320 -14.23 6.41 -13.58
CA GLY A 320 -13.99 4.98 -13.36
C GLY A 320 -14.34 4.11 -14.57
N GLU A 321 -15.39 4.48 -15.32
CA GLU A 321 -15.75 3.77 -16.53
C GLU A 321 -14.65 3.87 -17.60
N LEU A 322 -14.07 5.06 -17.75
CA LEU A 322 -12.94 5.30 -18.66
C LEU A 322 -11.71 4.53 -18.23
N ALA A 323 -11.33 4.60 -16.95
CA ALA A 323 -10.19 3.85 -16.41
C ALA A 323 -10.36 2.33 -16.58
N SER A 324 -11.57 1.81 -16.33
CA SER A 324 -11.91 0.40 -16.54
C SER A 324 -11.82 0.01 -18.03
N ALA A 325 -12.28 0.87 -18.95
CA ALA A 325 -12.17 0.63 -20.38
C ALA A 325 -10.71 0.58 -20.84
N ILE A 326 -9.87 1.51 -20.35
CA ILE A 326 -8.43 1.53 -20.62
C ILE A 326 -7.77 0.24 -20.08
N SER A 327 -8.07 -0.17 -18.85
CA SER A 327 -7.53 -1.40 -18.26
C SER A 327 -7.90 -2.64 -19.09
N LYS A 328 -9.15 -2.73 -19.57
CA LYS A 328 -9.61 -3.82 -20.45
C LYS A 328 -8.92 -3.82 -21.80
N ALA A 329 -8.77 -2.66 -22.45
CA ALA A 329 -8.05 -2.53 -23.70
C ALA A 329 -6.57 -2.92 -23.54
N ALA A 330 -5.92 -2.49 -22.48
CA ALA A 330 -4.56 -2.90 -22.13
C ALA A 330 -4.44 -4.42 -21.94
N PHE A 331 -5.40 -5.04 -21.23
CA PHE A 331 -5.44 -6.48 -21.03
C PHE A 331 -5.55 -7.23 -22.38
N HIS A 332 -6.40 -6.80 -23.29
CA HIS A 332 -6.50 -7.41 -24.62
C HIS A 332 -5.22 -7.28 -25.45
N ARG A 333 -4.40 -6.27 -25.16
CA ARG A 333 -3.08 -6.07 -25.77
C ARG A 333 -1.93 -6.75 -25.01
N GLY A 334 -2.23 -7.51 -23.95
CA GLY A 334 -1.26 -8.28 -23.19
C GLY A 334 -0.59 -7.52 -22.04
N LEU A 335 -1.18 -6.42 -21.55
CA LEU A 335 -0.71 -5.68 -20.37
C LEU A 335 -1.74 -5.78 -19.23
N ILE A 336 -1.28 -6.18 -18.05
CA ILE A 336 -2.10 -6.20 -16.83
C ILE A 336 -1.90 -4.89 -16.07
N VAL A 337 -2.94 -4.09 -15.94
CA VAL A 337 -3.00 -2.89 -15.09
C VAL A 337 -4.27 -2.92 -14.25
N GLU A 338 -4.25 -2.25 -13.12
CA GLU A 338 -5.37 -2.15 -12.17
C GLU A 338 -5.90 -0.72 -12.12
N THR A 339 -7.14 -0.55 -11.65
CA THR A 339 -7.70 0.75 -11.31
C THR A 339 -7.72 0.94 -9.79
N CYS A 340 -7.75 2.20 -9.33
CA CYS A 340 -7.90 2.58 -7.94
C CYS A 340 -8.53 3.96 -7.80
N GLY A 341 -8.68 4.43 -6.55
CA GLY A 341 -9.34 5.69 -6.23
C GLY A 341 -10.76 5.48 -5.75
N ALA A 342 -11.38 6.54 -5.21
CA ALA A 342 -12.71 6.47 -4.60
C ALA A 342 -13.81 6.02 -5.58
N HIS A 343 -13.59 6.21 -6.87
CA HIS A 343 -14.51 5.87 -7.96
C HIS A 343 -13.81 5.04 -9.05
N ASP A 344 -12.74 4.33 -8.71
CA ASP A 344 -11.89 3.55 -9.64
C ASP A 344 -11.36 4.36 -10.84
N GLN A 345 -11.25 5.69 -10.70
CA GLN A 345 -10.93 6.62 -11.77
C GLN A 345 -9.43 6.72 -12.10
N VAL A 346 -8.56 6.03 -11.37
CA VAL A 346 -7.11 6.10 -11.55
C VAL A 346 -6.59 4.80 -12.15
N VAL A 347 -5.98 4.86 -13.32
CA VAL A 347 -5.21 3.73 -13.87
C VAL A 347 -3.90 3.63 -13.10
N LYS A 348 -3.72 2.54 -12.35
CA LYS A 348 -2.62 2.34 -11.40
C LYS A 348 -1.54 1.43 -12.00
N LEU A 349 -0.30 1.90 -11.96
CA LEU A 349 0.87 1.20 -12.48
C LEU A 349 1.78 0.79 -11.33
N LEU A 350 1.96 -0.51 -11.15
CA LEU A 350 2.84 -1.15 -10.17
C LEU A 350 3.76 -2.19 -10.86
N PRO A 351 4.56 -1.83 -11.88
CA PRO A 351 5.43 -2.80 -12.52
C PRO A 351 6.41 -3.39 -11.50
N PRO A 352 6.85 -4.65 -11.66
CA PRO A 352 7.91 -5.19 -10.81
C PRO A 352 9.15 -4.28 -10.80
N LEU A 353 9.78 -4.09 -9.64
CA LEU A 353 10.96 -3.24 -9.52
C LEU A 353 12.14 -3.78 -10.36
N THR A 354 12.13 -5.10 -10.59
CA THR A 354 13.13 -5.82 -11.40
C THR A 354 12.82 -5.86 -12.89
N ILE A 355 11.72 -5.24 -13.34
CA ILE A 355 11.33 -5.22 -14.76
C ILE A 355 12.47 -4.70 -15.63
N LEU A 356 12.68 -5.29 -16.80
CA LEU A 356 13.65 -4.79 -17.77
C LEU A 356 13.14 -3.49 -18.39
N GLU A 357 14.07 -2.59 -18.75
CA GLU A 357 13.71 -1.30 -19.36
C GLU A 357 12.95 -1.48 -20.69
N SER A 358 13.33 -2.50 -21.48
CA SER A 358 12.62 -2.85 -22.71
C SER A 358 11.18 -3.28 -22.47
N GLU A 359 10.94 -4.09 -21.44
CA GLU A 359 9.59 -4.52 -21.05
C GLU A 359 8.77 -3.37 -20.48
N LEU A 360 9.42 -2.50 -19.68
CA LEU A 360 8.78 -1.29 -19.15
C LEU A 360 8.30 -0.38 -20.29
N ASN A 361 9.18 -0.09 -21.25
CA ASN A 361 8.85 0.74 -22.42
C ASN A 361 7.75 0.10 -23.29
N GLN A 362 7.81 -1.23 -23.51
CA GLN A 362 6.76 -1.95 -24.21
C GLN A 362 5.41 -1.85 -23.51
N GLY A 363 5.38 -2.01 -22.18
CA GLY A 363 4.14 -1.88 -21.40
C GLY A 363 3.57 -0.45 -21.43
N LEU A 364 4.41 0.56 -21.38
CA LEU A 364 3.99 1.96 -21.49
C LEU A 364 3.44 2.27 -22.90
N GLN A 365 4.03 1.69 -23.97
CA GLN A 365 3.48 1.81 -25.32
C GLN A 365 2.11 1.15 -25.43
N ILE A 366 1.96 -0.08 -24.92
CA ILE A 366 0.65 -0.77 -24.90
C ILE A 366 -0.40 0.07 -24.15
N LEU A 367 -0.01 0.71 -23.04
CA LEU A 367 -0.92 1.60 -22.31
C LEU A 367 -1.32 2.80 -23.16
N SER A 368 -0.38 3.45 -23.83
CA SER A 368 -0.66 4.59 -24.73
C SER A 368 -1.63 4.20 -25.84
N ASP A 369 -1.34 3.09 -26.55
CA ASP A 369 -2.19 2.58 -27.65
C ASP A 369 -3.60 2.21 -27.15
N SER A 370 -3.70 1.72 -25.92
CA SER A 370 -4.98 1.38 -25.28
C SER A 370 -5.80 2.62 -24.94
N ILE A 371 -5.15 3.67 -24.48
CA ILE A 371 -5.78 4.96 -24.21
C ILE A 371 -6.28 5.57 -25.52
N GLU A 372 -5.46 5.59 -26.57
CA GLU A 372 -5.83 6.12 -27.89
C GLU A 372 -7.09 5.38 -28.43
N GLU A 373 -7.10 4.05 -28.40
CA GLU A 373 -8.27 3.26 -28.86
C GLU A 373 -9.53 3.65 -28.10
N VAL A 374 -9.46 3.74 -26.76
CA VAL A 374 -10.63 3.99 -25.92
C VAL A 374 -11.13 5.42 -26.14
N VAL A 375 -10.24 6.42 -26.19
CA VAL A 375 -10.60 7.83 -26.36
C VAL A 375 -11.19 8.06 -27.75
N LEU A 376 -10.56 7.53 -28.82
CA LEU A 376 -11.09 7.64 -30.18
C LEU A 376 -12.41 6.87 -30.37
N GLY A 377 -12.56 5.73 -29.68
CA GLY A 377 -13.79 4.93 -29.72
C GLY A 377 -14.96 5.52 -28.90
N THR A 378 -14.66 6.44 -27.97
CA THR A 378 -15.67 7.05 -27.08
C THR A 378 -16.31 8.34 -27.60
N HIS A 379 -16.15 8.72 -28.87
CA HIS A 379 -16.90 9.83 -29.46
C HIS A 379 -18.43 9.76 -29.31
N ALA A 380 -18.94 8.90 -28.40
CA ALA A 380 -20.38 8.68 -28.23
C ALA A 380 -20.95 8.80 -26.80
N LYS A 381 -20.16 8.97 -25.73
CA LYS A 381 -20.78 9.16 -24.39
C LYS A 381 -19.93 10.05 -23.50
N SER A 382 -20.30 11.33 -23.39
CA SER A 382 -19.78 12.22 -22.37
C SER A 382 -20.05 11.65 -20.98
N CYS A 383 -18.98 11.40 -20.20
CA CYS A 383 -19.09 11.16 -18.78
C CYS A 383 -19.67 12.44 -18.15
N SER A 384 -20.93 12.42 -17.76
CA SER A 384 -21.58 13.57 -17.12
C SER A 384 -20.88 13.78 -15.77
N THR A 385 -20.22 14.93 -15.63
CA THR A 385 -19.70 15.42 -14.36
C THR A 385 -20.84 15.50 -13.35
N VAL A 386 -20.87 14.57 -12.41
CA VAL A 386 -21.74 14.69 -11.24
C VAL A 386 -21.11 15.75 -10.33
N ASN A 387 -21.60 16.97 -10.46
CA ASN A 387 -21.43 18.00 -9.46
C ASN A 387 -22.06 17.49 -8.15
N PRO A 388 -21.37 17.45 -7.01
CA PRO A 388 -22.01 17.07 -5.75
C PRO A 388 -22.81 18.26 -5.20
N GLY A 389 -23.92 18.58 -5.86
CA GLY A 389 -24.99 19.41 -5.32
C GLY A 389 -25.95 18.52 -4.58
N VAL A 390 -26.12 18.79 -3.31
CA VAL A 390 -27.09 18.24 -2.38
C VAL A 390 -28.46 18.04 -3.06
N ASP A 391 -28.91 16.81 -3.17
CA ASP A 391 -30.35 16.49 -3.08
C ASP A 391 -30.55 15.06 -2.57
N ALA A 392 -31.14 15.00 -1.39
CA ALA A 392 -31.59 13.76 -0.75
C ALA A 392 -33.04 13.53 -1.15
N SER A 393 -33.28 12.71 -2.17
CA SER A 393 -34.54 11.95 -2.26
C SER A 393 -34.49 10.92 -3.39
N ASN A 394 -34.63 9.65 -2.97
CA ASN A 394 -35.13 8.52 -3.74
C ASN A 394 -34.70 8.32 -5.20
N ASN A 395 -33.78 7.35 -5.41
CA ASN A 395 -34.09 6.28 -6.38
C ASN A 395 -33.11 5.10 -6.18
N ALA A 396 -33.67 3.99 -5.75
CA ALA A 396 -33.08 2.68 -5.84
C ALA A 396 -32.94 2.29 -7.30
N ASN A 397 -31.76 2.53 -7.88
CA ASN A 397 -31.37 1.85 -9.11
C ASN A 397 -30.18 0.95 -8.78
N VAL A 398 -30.49 -0.33 -8.75
CA VAL A 398 -29.54 -1.44 -8.66
C VAL A 398 -28.59 -1.33 -9.84
N VAL A 399 -27.38 -0.82 -9.57
CA VAL A 399 -26.25 -1.06 -10.46
C VAL A 399 -25.78 -2.47 -10.16
N THR A 400 -26.17 -3.41 -10.99
CA THR A 400 -25.61 -4.75 -10.99
C THR A 400 -24.14 -4.65 -11.36
N SER A 401 -23.26 -4.69 -10.35
CA SER A 401 -21.88 -5.03 -10.54
C SER A 401 -21.84 -6.44 -11.14
N LEU A 402 -21.44 -6.55 -12.39
CA LEU A 402 -21.08 -7.84 -12.95
C LEU A 402 -19.88 -8.35 -12.13
N PRO A 403 -20.01 -9.52 -11.47
CA PRO A 403 -18.84 -10.15 -10.91
C PRO A 403 -17.90 -10.44 -12.08
N ILE A 404 -16.60 -10.18 -11.88
CA ILE A 404 -15.56 -10.72 -12.75
C ILE A 404 -15.61 -12.23 -12.56
N THR A 405 -16.47 -12.90 -13.29
CA THR A 405 -16.40 -14.34 -13.45
C THR A 405 -15.24 -14.60 -14.39
N PHE A 406 -14.10 -14.97 -13.81
CA PHE A 406 -13.08 -15.71 -14.54
C PHE A 406 -13.74 -17.01 -15.00
N GLU A 407 -14.19 -17.10 -16.23
CA GLU A 407 -14.32 -18.41 -16.86
C GLU A 407 -12.91 -18.99 -16.89
N ALA A 408 -12.66 -19.91 -15.97
CA ALA A 408 -11.48 -20.74 -15.95
C ALA A 408 -11.52 -21.63 -17.19
N THR A 409 -11.00 -21.13 -18.31
CA THR A 409 -10.61 -22.00 -19.40
C THR A 409 -9.38 -22.77 -18.86
N GLN A 410 -9.59 -24.05 -18.60
CA GLN A 410 -8.55 -24.99 -18.22
C GLN A 410 -7.35 -24.85 -19.16
N VAL A 411 -6.24 -24.33 -18.64
CA VAL A 411 -4.92 -24.63 -19.19
C VAL A 411 -4.26 -25.53 -18.17
N LEU A 412 -4.32 -26.82 -18.43
CA LEU A 412 -3.45 -27.84 -17.85
C LEU A 412 -2.01 -27.51 -18.28
N ILE A 413 -1.18 -27.36 -17.35
CA ILE A 413 0.22 -27.70 -17.01
C ILE A 413 0.82 -26.61 -16.19
#